data_bdba6b9e8c32160a0390103bf375277c
#
_entry.id   bdba6b9e8c32160a0390103bf375277c
#
_cell.length_a   1.000
_cell.length_b   1.000
_cell.length_c   1.000
_cell.angle_alpha   90.00
_cell.angle_beta   90.00
_cell.angle_gamma   90.00
#
_symmetry.space_group_name_H-M   'P 1'
#
loop_
_entity.id
_entity.type
_entity.pdbx_description
1 polymer ?
#
loop_
_entity_poly.entity_id
_entity_poly.type
_entity_poly.pdbx_seq_one_letter_code
_entity_poly.pdbx_strand_id
1 'polypeptide(L)'
;MRFTKHNLFLFFLVVVLVVSIEAHIGEYDEIWRKRAQQAKKAARHAYHPNPKIVANHLNNQVDKAIRGSNSRRRDLHRYSGKCMATNPIDQCWRCDPNWARNRMKLTDCVLGFGRKTTGGKGGKIYVVKDNSDKDLVNPKPGTLRHAVIQPEPLWIIFAKNMVIRLSEELIMTSNKTIDARGRQVHIAHGGGLMLQFIHNVIISNLHIHDVKAGSGGLIRDSVKHYGYRSKSDGDGISIFGSTNVWVDHVSMSNCQDGLIDAVEASTAITISNCHFTKHNEVNYLQIPSLKFPLETKSLIFVLKLLQVMLFGASDSSSGDSIMQITLAFNHFGQGLRQRMPRVRWGFVHAVNNDYTHWLMYAIGGSMHPTILSQGNRFIAPPNANAKEVTKRDYAPESVWKNWVWKSQGDLMMNGAFFVESGNPKHAFLKGPDMINSKPGSFVSSLTRFSGSLNCIEGKPC
;
A
#
# COMPACT_ATOMS: atom_id res chain seq x y z
N MET A 1 16.63 -48.73 -6.41
CA MET A 1 15.16 -48.69 -6.14
C MET A 1 14.52 -47.87 -7.24
N ARG A 2 13.69 -48.53 -8.07
CA ARG A 2 12.97 -47.81 -9.16
C ARG A 2 11.78 -47.11 -8.56
N PHE A 3 11.81 -45.76 -8.52
CA PHE A 3 10.62 -44.99 -8.24
C PHE A 3 9.60 -45.18 -9.33
N THR A 4 8.46 -45.78 -9.01
CA THR A 4 7.37 -45.95 -9.96
C THR A 4 6.72 -44.59 -10.25
N LYS A 5 6.23 -44.37 -11.48
CA LYS A 5 5.52 -43.15 -11.91
C LYS A 5 4.40 -42.73 -10.96
N HIS A 6 3.85 -43.66 -10.19
CA HIS A 6 2.83 -43.40 -9.16
C HIS A 6 3.34 -42.60 -7.98
N ASN A 7 4.56 -42.86 -7.49
CA ASN A 7 5.12 -42.12 -6.36
C ASN A 7 5.50 -40.66 -6.72
N LEU A 8 5.89 -40.45 -7.99
CA LEU A 8 6.14 -39.10 -8.51
C LEU A 8 4.84 -38.29 -8.64
N PHE A 9 3.75 -38.95 -9.08
CA PHE A 9 2.44 -38.33 -9.20
C PHE A 9 1.82 -37.99 -7.82
N LEU A 10 1.99 -38.86 -6.83
CA LEU A 10 1.55 -38.60 -5.46
C LEU A 10 2.34 -37.45 -4.83
N PHE A 11 3.65 -37.36 -5.10
CA PHE A 11 4.50 -36.27 -4.62
C PHE A 11 4.12 -34.93 -5.27
N PHE A 12 3.80 -34.92 -6.58
CA PHE A 12 3.25 -33.75 -7.26
C PHE A 12 1.87 -33.35 -6.75
N LEU A 13 0.99 -34.33 -6.45
CA LEU A 13 -0.34 -34.07 -5.89
C LEU A 13 -0.26 -33.47 -4.49
N VAL A 14 0.67 -33.91 -3.65
CA VAL A 14 0.89 -33.37 -2.30
C VAL A 14 1.50 -31.95 -2.37
N VAL A 15 2.36 -31.68 -3.34
CA VAL A 15 2.95 -30.35 -3.54
C VAL A 15 1.95 -29.35 -4.14
N VAL A 16 0.98 -29.83 -4.94
CA VAL A 16 -0.10 -28.98 -5.49
C VAL A 16 -1.22 -28.75 -4.47
N LEU A 17 -1.36 -29.62 -3.46
CA LEU A 17 -2.34 -29.48 -2.37
C LEU A 17 -1.84 -28.65 -1.18
N VAL A 18 -0.64 -28.10 -1.21
CA VAL A 18 -0.31 -26.94 -0.37
C VAL A 18 -0.99 -25.72 -1.00
N VAL A 19 -2.30 -25.74 -0.98
CA VAL A 19 -3.11 -24.54 -1.07
C VAL A 19 -2.52 -23.60 -0.03
N SER A 20 -2.07 -22.42 -0.46
CA SER A 20 -1.80 -21.31 0.43
C SER A 20 -3.07 -21.13 1.28
N ILE A 21 -3.03 -21.66 2.50
CA ILE A 21 -4.05 -21.38 3.50
C ILE A 21 -3.85 -19.89 3.79
N GLU A 22 -4.55 -19.07 3.01
CA GLU A 22 -4.66 -17.65 3.33
C GLU A 22 -5.20 -17.59 4.75
N ALA A 23 -4.55 -16.77 5.59
CA ALA A 23 -4.84 -16.64 7.01
C ALA A 23 -6.22 -16.04 7.26
N HIS A 24 -7.27 -16.81 6.99
CA HIS A 24 -8.66 -16.42 7.20
C HIS A 24 -9.09 -16.68 8.63
N ILE A 25 -9.16 -15.64 9.47
CA ILE A 25 -9.85 -15.71 10.76
C ILE A 25 -11.35 -16.04 10.58
N GLY A 26 -11.91 -15.73 9.42
CA GLY A 26 -13.36 -15.63 9.25
C GLY A 26 -14.11 -16.90 8.95
N GLU A 27 -13.44 -18.02 8.63
CA GLU A 27 -14.16 -19.17 8.07
C GLU A 27 -15.05 -19.88 9.12
N TYR A 28 -14.65 -19.88 10.38
CA TYR A 28 -15.35 -20.53 11.49
C TYR A 28 -15.92 -19.55 12.53
N ASP A 29 -15.70 -18.23 12.38
CA ASP A 29 -16.13 -17.19 13.30
C ASP A 29 -17.31 -16.41 12.73
N GLU A 30 -18.46 -16.47 13.39
CA GLU A 30 -19.71 -15.81 12.92
C GLU A 30 -19.58 -14.28 12.89
N ILE A 31 -18.81 -13.68 13.80
CA ILE A 31 -18.61 -12.21 13.85
C ILE A 31 -17.81 -11.79 12.62
N TRP A 32 -16.76 -12.52 12.29
CA TRP A 32 -15.95 -12.25 11.10
C TRP A 32 -16.72 -12.48 9.81
N ARG A 33 -17.54 -13.54 9.73
CA ARG A 33 -18.44 -13.75 8.56
C ARG A 33 -19.38 -12.57 8.35
N LYS A 34 -19.98 -12.04 9.43
CA LYS A 34 -20.85 -10.86 9.36
C LYS A 34 -20.06 -9.63 8.90
N ARG A 35 -18.84 -9.40 9.43
CA ARG A 35 -17.96 -8.31 8.99
C ARG A 35 -17.61 -8.43 7.51
N ALA A 36 -17.24 -9.60 7.03
CA ALA A 36 -16.95 -9.85 5.61
C ALA A 36 -18.14 -9.53 4.70
N GLN A 37 -19.37 -9.94 5.08
CA GLN A 37 -20.57 -9.61 4.33
C GLN A 37 -20.85 -8.11 4.29
N GLN A 38 -20.66 -7.40 5.42
CA GLN A 38 -20.82 -5.96 5.50
C GLN A 38 -19.75 -5.25 4.66
N ALA A 39 -18.52 -5.72 4.69
CA ALA A 39 -17.41 -5.19 3.90
C ALA A 39 -17.67 -5.33 2.39
N LYS A 40 -18.18 -6.50 1.92
CA LYS A 40 -18.59 -6.68 0.51
C LYS A 40 -19.67 -5.69 0.07
N LYS A 41 -20.62 -5.35 0.94
CA LYS A 41 -21.61 -4.30 0.64
C LYS A 41 -20.94 -2.91 0.61
N ALA A 42 -20.09 -2.61 1.59
CA ALA A 42 -19.35 -1.34 1.64
C ALA A 42 -18.46 -1.15 0.41
N ALA A 43 -17.80 -2.20 -0.08
CA ALA A 43 -16.97 -2.14 -1.27
C ALA A 43 -17.78 -1.76 -2.52
N ARG A 44 -18.97 -2.32 -2.71
CA ARG A 44 -19.87 -1.95 -3.82
C ARG A 44 -20.31 -0.48 -3.75
N HIS A 45 -20.58 0.05 -2.56
CA HIS A 45 -20.93 1.46 -2.39
C HIS A 45 -19.73 2.41 -2.54
N ALA A 46 -18.53 1.94 -2.22
CA ALA A 46 -17.32 2.72 -2.35
C ALA A 46 -16.79 2.76 -3.81
N TYR A 47 -17.14 1.76 -4.61
CA TYR A 47 -16.78 1.67 -6.03
C TYR A 47 -17.28 2.88 -6.81
N HIS A 48 -16.41 3.47 -7.62
CA HIS A 48 -16.75 4.60 -8.47
C HIS A 48 -16.94 4.13 -9.92
N PRO A 49 -18.16 4.20 -10.48
CA PRO A 49 -18.45 3.62 -11.81
C PRO A 49 -17.71 4.32 -12.96
N ASN A 50 -17.27 5.57 -12.75
CA ASN A 50 -16.45 6.30 -13.70
C ASN A 50 -15.12 6.72 -13.08
N PRO A 51 -14.08 5.87 -13.12
CA PRO A 51 -12.77 6.15 -12.55
C PRO A 51 -12.04 7.32 -13.24
N LYS A 52 -12.42 7.67 -14.48
CA LYS A 52 -11.90 8.82 -15.21
C LYS A 52 -12.16 10.14 -14.45
N ILE A 53 -13.34 10.29 -13.84
CA ILE A 53 -13.66 11.49 -13.03
C ILE A 53 -12.69 11.63 -11.85
N VAL A 54 -12.32 10.53 -11.23
CA VAL A 54 -11.38 10.53 -10.09
C VAL A 54 -9.98 10.92 -10.53
N ALA A 55 -9.50 10.34 -11.64
CA ALA A 55 -8.21 10.67 -12.22
C ALA A 55 -8.13 12.15 -12.63
N ASN A 56 -9.16 12.65 -13.32
CA ASN A 56 -9.25 14.05 -13.73
C ASN A 56 -9.25 15.02 -12.55
N HIS A 57 -10.00 14.70 -11.49
CA HIS A 57 -10.01 15.53 -10.30
C HIS A 57 -8.61 15.65 -9.70
N LEU A 58 -7.87 14.56 -9.57
CA LEU A 58 -6.49 14.57 -9.07
C LEU A 58 -5.59 15.42 -9.98
N ASN A 59 -5.60 15.17 -11.29
CA ASN A 59 -4.78 15.90 -12.25
C ASN A 59 -5.06 17.41 -12.21
N ASN A 60 -6.31 17.82 -12.03
CA ASN A 60 -6.71 19.21 -11.84
C ASN A 60 -6.09 19.82 -10.58
N GLN A 61 -6.08 19.11 -9.47
CA GLN A 61 -5.47 19.60 -8.24
C GLN A 61 -3.95 19.74 -8.40
N VAL A 62 -3.29 18.82 -9.08
CA VAL A 62 -1.85 18.91 -9.40
C VAL A 62 -1.57 20.15 -10.25
N ASP A 63 -2.38 20.37 -11.29
CA ASP A 63 -2.23 21.54 -12.17
C ASP A 63 -2.35 22.87 -11.39
N LYS A 64 -3.38 22.98 -10.54
CA LYS A 64 -3.58 24.15 -9.68
C LYS A 64 -2.40 24.35 -8.71
N ALA A 65 -1.90 23.30 -8.10
CA ALA A 65 -0.77 23.37 -7.17
C ALA A 65 0.50 23.88 -7.84
N ILE A 66 0.82 23.42 -9.06
CA ILE A 66 1.98 23.86 -9.82
C ILE A 66 1.84 25.31 -10.30
N ARG A 67 0.65 25.69 -10.81
CA ARG A 67 0.40 27.08 -11.23
C ARG A 67 0.48 28.05 -10.06
N GLY A 68 -0.12 27.70 -8.92
CA GLY A 68 -0.06 28.49 -7.69
C GLY A 68 1.38 28.67 -7.17
N SER A 69 2.22 27.67 -7.30
CA SER A 69 3.65 27.74 -6.96
C SER A 69 4.42 28.70 -7.88
N ASN A 70 4.09 28.71 -9.19
CA ASN A 70 4.74 29.61 -10.15
C ASN A 70 4.29 31.08 -9.98
N SER A 71 3.06 31.35 -9.58
CA SER A 71 2.60 32.70 -9.29
C SER A 71 3.27 33.23 -7.98
N ARG A 72 3.43 32.38 -6.96
CA ARG A 72 4.13 32.73 -5.72
C ARG A 72 5.62 33.01 -5.93
N ARG A 73 6.26 32.42 -6.95
CA ARG A 73 7.65 32.78 -7.34
C ARG A 73 7.78 34.20 -7.89
N ARG A 74 6.73 34.75 -8.51
CA ARG A 74 6.71 36.16 -8.94
C ARG A 74 6.47 37.14 -7.79
N ASP A 75 5.83 36.69 -6.70
CA ASP A 75 5.56 37.46 -5.49
C ASP A 75 6.60 37.25 -4.38
N LEU A 76 7.82 36.88 -4.72
CA LEU A 76 8.94 36.55 -3.79
C LEU A 76 9.31 37.62 -2.76
N HIS A 77 8.72 38.82 -2.85
CA HIS A 77 8.97 39.90 -1.88
C HIS A 77 8.09 39.87 -0.62
N ARG A 78 7.11 38.94 -0.50
CA ARG A 78 6.17 38.91 0.66
C ARG A 78 6.09 37.60 1.46
N TYR A 79 6.82 36.55 1.09
CA TYR A 79 6.71 35.28 1.80
C TYR A 79 8.01 34.97 2.54
N SER A 80 8.12 35.45 3.79
CA SER A 80 9.21 35.09 4.72
C SER A 80 9.03 33.71 5.40
N GLY A 81 8.02 32.98 5.04
CA GLY A 81 7.66 31.67 5.63
C GLY A 81 7.96 30.50 4.71
N LYS A 82 8.82 29.61 5.14
CA LYS A 82 9.43 28.51 4.39
C LYS A 82 8.53 27.27 4.26
N CYS A 83 7.32 27.36 3.72
CA CYS A 83 6.59 26.17 3.32
C CYS A 83 7.11 25.67 1.97
N MET A 84 7.69 24.49 1.95
CA MET A 84 8.27 23.89 0.75
C MET A 84 7.36 22.80 0.11
N ALA A 85 6.10 22.72 0.53
CA ALA A 85 5.14 21.77 -0.03
C ALA A 85 4.97 21.96 -1.54
N THR A 86 5.11 20.88 -2.32
CA THR A 86 5.21 20.94 -3.77
C THR A 86 4.04 20.28 -4.49
N ASN A 87 3.34 19.34 -3.85
CA ASN A 87 2.17 18.67 -4.39
C ASN A 87 0.88 19.11 -3.70
N PRO A 88 -0.30 18.88 -4.28
CA PRO A 88 -1.56 19.43 -3.76
C PRO A 88 -1.96 18.88 -2.39
N ILE A 89 -1.62 17.63 -2.04
CA ILE A 89 -1.89 17.04 -0.73
C ILE A 89 -1.10 17.80 0.34
N ASP A 90 0.18 17.97 0.10
CA ASP A 90 1.09 18.69 1.00
C ASP A 90 0.72 20.14 1.16
N GLN A 91 0.42 20.85 0.07
CA GLN A 91 0.04 22.26 0.11
C GLN A 91 -1.24 22.50 0.91
N CYS A 92 -2.11 21.52 0.99
CA CYS A 92 -3.38 21.59 1.70
C CYS A 92 -3.21 21.73 3.23
N TRP A 93 -2.19 21.09 3.84
CA TRP A 93 -2.07 21.09 5.30
C TRP A 93 -0.68 21.49 5.82
N ARG A 94 0.42 21.18 5.11
CA ARG A 94 1.79 21.35 5.61
C ARG A 94 2.20 22.80 5.84
N CYS A 95 1.61 23.73 5.09
CA CYS A 95 1.92 25.16 5.18
C CYS A 95 1.29 25.85 6.40
N ASP A 96 0.37 25.21 7.10
CA ASP A 96 -0.22 25.73 8.32
C ASP A 96 0.72 25.50 9.53
N PRO A 97 1.28 26.55 10.17
CA PRO A 97 2.10 26.36 11.37
C PRO A 97 1.30 25.81 12.56
N ASN A 98 -0.03 25.91 12.51
CA ASN A 98 -0.94 25.38 13.53
C ASN A 98 -1.46 23.97 13.20
N TRP A 99 -0.85 23.26 12.24
CA TRP A 99 -1.29 21.92 11.85
C TRP A 99 -1.47 20.95 13.05
N ALA A 100 -0.64 21.10 14.10
CA ALA A 100 -0.72 20.26 15.30
C ALA A 100 -1.99 20.49 16.14
N ARG A 101 -2.55 21.69 16.09
CA ARG A 101 -3.87 22.03 16.70
C ARG A 101 -5.01 21.68 15.75
N ASN A 102 -4.78 21.72 14.44
CA ASN A 102 -5.73 21.49 13.38
C ASN A 102 -5.54 20.11 12.72
N ARG A 103 -5.12 19.07 13.47
CA ARG A 103 -4.73 17.76 12.91
C ARG A 103 -5.78 17.16 11.99
N MET A 104 -7.05 17.29 12.32
CA MET A 104 -8.17 16.71 11.57
C MET A 104 -8.38 17.37 10.19
N LYS A 105 -7.80 18.56 9.93
CA LYS A 105 -7.78 19.19 8.60
C LYS A 105 -7.09 18.29 7.55
N LEU A 106 -6.24 17.36 7.95
CA LEU A 106 -5.63 16.38 7.05
C LEU A 106 -6.67 15.68 6.18
N THR A 107 -7.83 15.36 6.73
CA THR A 107 -8.90 14.66 5.99
C THR A 107 -9.46 15.43 4.81
N ASP A 108 -9.29 16.74 4.76
CA ASP A 108 -9.75 17.58 3.66
C ASP A 108 -8.76 17.58 2.48
N CYS A 109 -7.60 16.94 2.66
CA CYS A 109 -6.48 16.96 1.71
C CYS A 109 -6.37 15.68 0.86
N VAL A 110 -7.12 14.63 1.18
CA VAL A 110 -7.03 13.37 0.46
C VAL A 110 -7.55 13.49 -0.97
N LEU A 111 -6.79 12.92 -1.92
CA LEU A 111 -7.12 12.87 -3.34
C LEU A 111 -7.18 11.42 -3.83
N GLY A 112 -7.58 11.20 -5.06
CA GLY A 112 -7.67 9.88 -5.67
C GLY A 112 -8.89 9.08 -5.22
N PHE A 113 -8.84 7.77 -5.32
CA PHE A 113 -9.98 6.91 -4.99
C PHE A 113 -10.32 6.95 -3.50
N GLY A 114 -9.33 7.13 -2.62
CA GLY A 114 -9.53 7.28 -1.17
C GLY A 114 -10.09 8.63 -0.71
N ARG A 115 -10.46 9.56 -1.62
CA ARG A 115 -10.84 10.95 -1.30
C ARG A 115 -12.00 11.13 -0.31
N LYS A 116 -12.77 10.09 -0.05
CA LYS A 116 -13.85 10.10 0.93
C LYS A 116 -13.41 9.60 2.32
N THR A 117 -12.13 9.28 2.50
CA THR A 117 -11.61 8.79 3.77
C THR A 117 -11.50 9.94 4.76
N THR A 118 -12.16 9.81 5.89
CA THR A 118 -12.16 10.79 6.98
C THR A 118 -11.49 10.25 8.27
N GLY A 119 -11.17 8.95 8.30
CA GLY A 119 -10.53 8.31 9.45
C GLY A 119 -11.28 8.55 10.75
N GLY A 120 -10.56 8.97 11.77
CA GLY A 120 -11.10 9.32 13.08
C GLY A 120 -11.62 10.76 13.21
N LYS A 121 -11.94 11.47 12.10
CA LYS A 121 -12.47 12.85 12.15
C LYS A 121 -13.74 12.93 13.02
N GLY A 122 -13.80 13.91 13.88
CA GLY A 122 -14.91 14.09 14.83
C GLY A 122 -14.84 13.22 16.09
N GLY A 123 -13.92 12.25 16.13
CA GLY A 123 -13.68 11.44 17.32
C GLY A 123 -12.72 12.09 18.31
N LYS A 124 -12.52 11.42 19.44
CA LYS A 124 -11.57 11.87 20.47
C LYS A 124 -10.11 11.68 20.00
N ILE A 125 -9.23 12.53 20.52
CA ILE A 125 -7.80 12.33 20.40
C ILE A 125 -7.37 11.29 21.44
N TYR A 126 -6.74 10.21 20.97
CA TYR A 126 -6.14 9.20 21.83
C TYR A 126 -4.61 9.33 21.75
N VAL A 127 -3.97 9.47 22.92
CA VAL A 127 -2.52 9.65 23.01
C VAL A 127 -1.87 8.33 23.39
N VAL A 128 -1.10 7.74 22.49
CA VAL A 128 -0.27 6.56 22.77
C VAL A 128 0.93 7.01 23.61
N LYS A 129 1.05 6.48 24.83
CA LYS A 129 2.11 6.82 25.80
C LYS A 129 3.07 5.66 26.03
N ASP A 130 2.62 4.43 25.79
CA ASP A 130 3.32 3.18 26.02
C ASP A 130 3.53 2.44 24.69
N ASN A 131 4.75 2.08 24.39
CA ASN A 131 5.13 1.36 23.18
C ASN A 131 5.11 -0.17 23.33
N SER A 132 4.65 -0.69 24.45
CA SER A 132 4.54 -2.13 24.70
C SER A 132 3.37 -2.76 23.96
N ASP A 133 3.48 -4.06 23.63
CA ASP A 133 2.46 -4.87 22.98
C ASP A 133 2.50 -6.31 23.53
N LYS A 134 2.49 -6.48 24.85
CA LYS A 134 2.74 -7.77 25.50
C LYS A 134 1.50 -8.65 25.64
N ASP A 135 0.31 -8.06 25.78
CA ASP A 135 -0.96 -8.79 25.95
C ASP A 135 -1.86 -8.57 24.74
N LEU A 136 -2.05 -9.62 23.95
CA LEU A 136 -2.85 -9.60 22.74
C LEU A 136 -4.35 -9.70 23.02
N VAL A 137 -4.73 -10.23 24.18
CA VAL A 137 -6.13 -10.45 24.57
C VAL A 137 -6.63 -9.31 25.44
N ASN A 138 -5.79 -8.77 26.33
CA ASN A 138 -6.15 -7.64 27.20
C ASN A 138 -5.13 -6.50 27.04
N PRO A 139 -5.13 -5.81 25.86
CA PRO A 139 -4.16 -4.77 25.59
C PRO A 139 -4.28 -3.63 26.59
N LYS A 140 -3.14 -3.21 27.13
CA LYS A 140 -3.03 -2.19 28.15
C LYS A 140 -3.50 -0.82 27.64
N PRO A 141 -4.35 -0.07 28.38
CA PRO A 141 -4.65 1.32 28.06
C PRO A 141 -3.40 2.18 27.90
N GLY A 142 -3.38 3.05 26.88
CA GLY A 142 -2.21 3.86 26.54
C GLY A 142 -1.30 3.25 25.49
N THR A 143 -1.52 2.00 25.06
CA THR A 143 -0.81 1.34 23.94
C THR A 143 -1.55 1.56 22.62
N LEU A 144 -0.84 1.33 21.50
CA LEU A 144 -1.43 1.41 20.16
C LEU A 144 -2.50 0.33 19.95
N ARG A 145 -2.25 -0.92 20.37
CA ARG A 145 -3.23 -2.01 20.25
C ARG A 145 -4.54 -1.71 21.00
N HIS A 146 -4.46 -1.12 22.19
CA HIS A 146 -5.66 -0.71 22.92
C HIS A 146 -6.43 0.38 22.15
N ALA A 147 -5.74 1.34 21.53
CA ALA A 147 -6.39 2.43 20.79
C ALA A 147 -7.17 1.92 19.57
N VAL A 148 -6.56 1.05 18.76
CA VAL A 148 -7.13 0.65 17.46
C VAL A 148 -8.33 -0.29 17.56
N ILE A 149 -8.54 -0.94 18.69
CA ILE A 149 -9.68 -1.86 18.91
C ILE A 149 -10.93 -1.17 19.46
N GLN A 150 -10.85 0.12 19.82
CA GLN A 150 -12.01 0.86 20.35
C GLN A 150 -13.09 1.01 19.27
N PRO A 151 -14.39 0.94 19.61
CA PRO A 151 -15.46 1.01 18.63
C PRO A 151 -15.70 2.42 18.07
N GLU A 152 -15.42 3.46 18.88
CA GLU A 152 -15.62 4.84 18.49
C GLU A 152 -14.57 5.34 17.48
N PRO A 153 -14.89 6.36 16.69
CA PRO A 153 -13.91 7.07 15.89
C PRO A 153 -12.79 7.65 16.77
N LEU A 154 -11.52 7.40 16.41
CA LEU A 154 -10.38 7.93 17.17
C LEU A 154 -9.33 8.55 16.26
N TRP A 155 -8.80 9.68 16.69
CA TRP A 155 -7.58 10.29 16.17
C TRP A 155 -6.41 9.93 17.09
N ILE A 156 -5.59 8.97 16.68
CA ILE A 156 -4.53 8.38 17.48
C ILE A 156 -3.22 9.12 17.20
N ILE A 157 -2.64 9.71 18.25
CA ILE A 157 -1.36 10.43 18.21
C ILE A 157 -0.38 9.82 19.23
N PHE A 158 0.86 10.27 19.21
CA PHE A 158 1.93 9.71 20.04
C PHE A 158 2.53 10.78 20.97
N ALA A 159 2.73 10.44 22.25
CA ALA A 159 3.28 11.37 23.23
C ALA A 159 4.77 11.70 22.97
N LYS A 160 5.52 10.76 22.43
CA LYS A 160 6.98 10.84 22.21
C LYS A 160 7.40 10.01 21.00
N ASN A 161 8.64 10.18 20.58
CA ASN A 161 9.27 9.27 19.63
C ASN A 161 9.31 7.86 20.24
N MET A 162 8.99 6.84 19.45
CA MET A 162 8.98 5.47 19.95
C MET A 162 9.14 4.43 18.86
N VAL A 163 9.68 3.29 19.24
CA VAL A 163 9.66 2.07 18.43
C VAL A 163 8.65 1.12 19.07
N ILE A 164 7.64 0.73 18.32
CA ILE A 164 6.61 -0.22 18.73
C ILE A 164 6.91 -1.55 18.05
N ARG A 165 7.24 -2.56 18.85
CA ARG A 165 7.38 -3.93 18.39
C ARG A 165 6.06 -4.65 18.62
N LEU A 166 5.28 -4.86 17.58
CA LEU A 166 4.04 -5.61 17.66
C LEU A 166 4.34 -7.10 17.86
N SER A 167 3.71 -7.71 18.84
CA SER A 167 3.89 -9.14 19.13
C SER A 167 3.25 -10.03 18.06
N GLU A 168 2.13 -9.59 17.51
CA GLU A 168 1.40 -10.16 16.38
C GLU A 168 0.79 -9.03 15.55
N GLU A 169 0.21 -9.32 14.39
CA GLU A 169 -0.47 -8.32 13.57
C GLU A 169 -1.41 -7.43 14.38
N LEU A 170 -1.39 -6.14 14.08
CA LEU A 170 -2.27 -5.17 14.68
C LEU A 170 -3.60 -5.12 13.94
N ILE A 171 -4.55 -5.90 14.40
CA ILE A 171 -5.92 -5.90 13.87
C ILE A 171 -6.64 -4.69 14.45
N MET A 172 -7.36 -3.94 13.61
CA MET A 172 -8.00 -2.70 14.02
C MET A 172 -9.48 -2.63 13.62
N THR A 173 -10.19 -1.69 14.21
CA THR A 173 -11.59 -1.37 13.86
C THR A 173 -11.66 -0.16 12.92
N SER A 174 -12.83 0.06 12.31
CA SER A 174 -13.10 1.19 11.40
C SER A 174 -12.98 2.57 12.07
N ASN A 175 -12.93 3.61 11.24
CA ASN A 175 -12.95 5.01 11.67
C ASN A 175 -11.75 5.37 12.56
N LYS A 176 -10.54 5.05 12.12
CA LYS A 176 -9.30 5.34 12.83
C LYS A 176 -8.35 6.19 11.99
N THR A 177 -7.71 7.14 12.63
CA THR A 177 -6.53 7.82 12.09
C THR A 177 -5.34 7.52 12.99
N ILE A 178 -4.28 6.92 12.45
CA ILE A 178 -2.98 6.80 13.10
C ILE A 178 -2.13 7.94 12.55
N ASP A 179 -1.84 8.93 13.37
CA ASP A 179 -1.17 10.18 13.00
C ASP A 179 0.11 10.37 13.80
N ALA A 180 1.26 10.03 13.21
CA ALA A 180 2.56 10.19 13.85
C ALA A 180 3.22 11.55 13.54
N ARG A 181 2.54 12.50 12.90
CA ARG A 181 3.10 13.83 12.63
C ARG A 181 3.57 14.52 13.92
N GLY A 182 4.79 15.02 13.90
CA GLY A 182 5.45 15.63 15.05
C GLY A 182 6.19 14.67 15.96
N ARG A 183 6.20 13.38 15.65
CA ARG A 183 6.96 12.34 16.37
C ARG A 183 7.56 11.34 15.38
N GLN A 184 8.74 10.82 15.71
CA GLN A 184 9.34 9.70 15.00
C GLN A 184 8.80 8.41 15.60
N VAL A 185 7.88 7.76 14.89
CA VAL A 185 7.23 6.51 15.35
C VAL A 185 7.53 5.41 14.36
N HIS A 186 8.11 4.34 14.88
CA HIS A 186 8.47 3.15 14.14
C HIS A 186 7.61 1.96 14.56
N ILE A 187 6.99 1.29 13.61
CA ILE A 187 6.43 -0.05 13.76
C ILE A 187 7.49 -0.99 13.18
N ALA A 188 8.17 -1.75 14.03
CA ALA A 188 9.34 -2.50 13.57
C ALA A 188 9.63 -3.76 14.39
N HIS A 189 10.35 -4.70 13.76
CA HIS A 189 10.88 -5.92 14.36
C HIS A 189 9.83 -6.91 14.91
N GLY A 190 8.56 -6.74 14.51
CA GLY A 190 7.42 -7.56 14.93
C GLY A 190 6.35 -7.60 13.86
N GLY A 191 5.08 -7.79 14.23
CA GLY A 191 3.95 -7.85 13.30
C GLY A 191 3.69 -6.53 12.55
N GLY A 192 2.96 -6.63 11.44
CA GLY A 192 2.50 -5.50 10.64
C GLY A 192 1.11 -5.00 11.02
N LEU A 193 0.56 -4.12 10.20
CA LEU A 193 -0.79 -3.58 10.37
C LEU A 193 -1.79 -4.36 9.52
N MET A 194 -2.90 -4.81 10.12
CA MET A 194 -3.96 -5.54 9.44
C MET A 194 -5.27 -4.76 9.44
N LEU A 195 -5.70 -4.36 8.25
CA LEU A 195 -6.98 -3.71 7.98
C LEU A 195 -7.91 -4.76 7.35
N GLN A 196 -8.65 -5.51 8.17
CA GLN A 196 -9.49 -6.61 7.69
C GLN A 196 -10.97 -6.32 7.87
N PHE A 197 -11.70 -6.28 6.75
CA PHE A 197 -13.15 -6.05 6.69
C PHE A 197 -13.61 -4.77 7.41
N ILE A 198 -12.79 -3.72 7.32
CA ILE A 198 -13.05 -2.43 7.93
C ILE A 198 -13.13 -1.32 6.88
N HIS A 199 -13.46 -0.13 7.33
CA HIS A 199 -13.53 1.03 6.46
C HIS A 199 -13.06 2.29 7.16
N ASN A 200 -12.71 3.29 6.33
CA ASN A 200 -12.45 4.65 6.80
C ASN A 200 -11.25 4.73 7.74
N VAL A 201 -10.05 4.44 7.21
CA VAL A 201 -8.80 4.44 7.96
C VAL A 201 -7.76 5.33 7.30
N ILE A 202 -7.09 6.16 8.10
CA ILE A 202 -5.93 6.96 7.69
C ILE A 202 -4.70 6.49 8.47
N ILE A 203 -3.60 6.24 7.76
CA ILE A 203 -2.29 5.95 8.32
C ILE A 203 -1.33 7.01 7.82
N SER A 204 -0.77 7.82 8.70
CA SER A 204 0.06 8.95 8.29
C SER A 204 1.33 9.10 9.12
N ASN A 205 2.42 9.38 8.42
CA ASN A 205 3.71 9.79 8.97
C ASN A 205 4.41 8.74 9.85
N LEU A 206 4.24 7.46 9.52
CA LEU A 206 4.89 6.34 10.21
C LEU A 206 6.16 5.87 9.48
N HIS A 207 7.06 5.23 10.23
CA HIS A 207 8.07 4.33 9.70
C HIS A 207 7.62 2.88 9.96
N ILE A 208 7.58 2.04 8.93
CA ILE A 208 7.24 0.62 9.04
C ILE A 208 8.37 -0.17 8.39
N HIS A 209 9.08 -0.97 9.19
CA HIS A 209 10.22 -1.70 8.67
C HIS A 209 10.57 -2.94 9.49
N ASP A 210 11.34 -3.85 8.89
CA ASP A 210 11.78 -5.09 9.54
C ASP A 210 10.60 -5.90 10.13
N VAL A 211 9.44 -5.84 9.47
CA VAL A 211 8.25 -6.59 9.88
C VAL A 211 8.52 -8.09 9.74
N LYS A 212 8.03 -8.87 10.70
CA LYS A 212 8.16 -10.32 10.75
C LYS A 212 6.80 -10.98 10.70
N ALA A 213 6.74 -12.14 10.06
CA ALA A 213 5.56 -12.99 10.11
C ALA A 213 5.25 -13.39 11.55
N GLY A 214 3.99 -13.20 11.95
CA GLY A 214 3.51 -13.65 13.24
C GLY A 214 3.20 -15.14 13.26
N SER A 215 3.22 -15.74 14.42
CA SER A 215 2.87 -17.16 14.61
C SER A 215 1.37 -17.38 14.76
N GLY A 216 0.62 -16.30 14.95
CA GLY A 216 -0.81 -16.34 15.24
C GLY A 216 -1.11 -16.57 16.72
N GLY A 217 -2.35 -16.93 17.02
CA GLY A 217 -2.84 -17.13 18.38
C GLY A 217 -4.13 -16.38 18.66
N LEU A 218 -4.48 -16.25 19.94
CA LEU A 218 -5.65 -15.47 20.33
C LEU A 218 -5.32 -13.97 20.31
N ILE A 219 -6.05 -13.22 19.50
CA ILE A 219 -5.84 -11.78 19.32
C ILE A 219 -7.19 -11.06 19.50
N ARG A 220 -7.18 -9.97 20.28
CA ARG A 220 -8.35 -9.08 20.38
C ARG A 220 -8.41 -8.16 19.16
N ASP A 221 -9.54 -8.19 18.49
CA ASP A 221 -9.84 -7.39 17.29
C ASP A 221 -10.87 -6.27 17.54
N SER A 222 -11.54 -6.30 18.70
CA SER A 222 -12.45 -5.26 19.17
C SER A 222 -12.67 -5.40 20.69
N VAL A 223 -13.26 -4.40 21.32
CA VAL A 223 -13.51 -4.42 22.79
C VAL A 223 -14.32 -5.64 23.22
N LYS A 224 -15.24 -6.10 22.35
CA LYS A 224 -16.18 -7.19 22.66
C LYS A 224 -15.78 -8.54 22.06
N HIS A 225 -14.65 -8.62 21.31
CA HIS A 225 -14.29 -9.84 20.60
C HIS A 225 -12.79 -10.05 20.57
N TYR A 226 -12.37 -11.29 20.74
CA TYR A 226 -11.06 -11.81 20.41
C TYR A 226 -11.23 -13.22 19.79
N GLY A 227 -10.40 -13.55 18.85
CA GLY A 227 -10.49 -14.82 18.14
C GLY A 227 -9.12 -15.40 17.83
N TYR A 228 -9.10 -16.63 17.37
CA TYR A 228 -7.88 -17.29 16.93
C TYR A 228 -7.46 -16.74 15.56
N ARG A 229 -6.19 -16.38 15.46
CA ARG A 229 -5.54 -15.96 14.23
C ARG A 229 -4.51 -16.99 13.81
N SER A 230 -4.51 -17.35 12.54
CA SER A 230 -3.45 -18.15 11.95
C SER A 230 -2.16 -17.33 11.76
N LYS A 231 -1.12 -17.99 11.30
CA LYS A 231 0.16 -17.36 10.97
C LYS A 231 -0.03 -16.26 9.91
N SER A 232 0.59 -15.09 10.11
CA SER A 232 0.69 -14.04 9.10
C SER A 232 1.91 -14.26 8.19
N ASP A 233 1.93 -13.59 7.04
CA ASP A 233 3.02 -13.67 6.05
C ASP A 233 4.12 -12.63 6.27
N GLY A 234 3.82 -11.55 6.99
CA GLY A 234 4.80 -10.53 7.37
C GLY A 234 4.80 -9.29 6.50
N ASP A 235 3.62 -8.92 5.99
CA ASP A 235 3.40 -7.63 5.32
C ASP A 235 3.56 -6.44 6.28
N GLY A 236 3.98 -5.31 5.73
CA GLY A 236 4.00 -4.05 6.48
C GLY A 236 2.59 -3.53 6.76
N ILE A 237 1.74 -3.46 5.73
CA ILE A 237 0.32 -3.10 5.82
C ILE A 237 -0.47 -4.07 4.92
N SER A 238 -1.36 -4.85 5.50
CA SER A 238 -2.31 -5.71 4.78
C SER A 238 -3.69 -5.07 4.79
N ILE A 239 -4.25 -4.80 3.61
CA ILE A 239 -5.60 -4.25 3.40
C ILE A 239 -6.48 -5.36 2.83
N PHE A 240 -7.31 -5.97 3.68
CA PHE A 240 -8.08 -7.16 3.36
C PHE A 240 -9.58 -6.86 3.40
N GLY A 241 -10.26 -6.87 2.26
CA GLY A 241 -11.69 -6.59 2.17
C GLY A 241 -12.11 -5.22 2.72
N SER A 242 -11.24 -4.22 2.64
CA SER A 242 -11.43 -2.94 3.31
C SER A 242 -11.64 -1.78 2.33
N THR A 243 -12.29 -0.72 2.78
CA THR A 243 -12.66 0.41 1.92
C THR A 243 -12.36 1.76 2.55
N ASN A 244 -12.18 2.78 1.69
CA ASN A 244 -11.86 4.14 2.14
C ASN A 244 -10.61 4.13 3.04
N VAL A 245 -9.47 3.78 2.45
CA VAL A 245 -8.18 3.73 3.14
C VAL A 245 -7.24 4.77 2.51
N TRP A 246 -6.57 5.52 3.36
CA TRP A 246 -5.54 6.45 2.94
C TRP A 246 -4.25 6.22 3.72
N VAL A 247 -3.19 5.89 3.01
CA VAL A 247 -1.82 5.76 3.53
C VAL A 247 -1.01 6.93 2.99
N ASP A 248 -0.48 7.77 3.87
CA ASP A 248 0.19 9.00 3.47
C ASP A 248 1.46 9.28 4.28
N HIS A 249 2.53 9.69 3.61
CA HIS A 249 3.81 9.96 4.24
C HIS A 249 4.34 8.82 5.11
N VAL A 250 4.24 7.58 4.65
CA VAL A 250 4.80 6.42 5.32
C VAL A 250 6.12 6.01 4.65
N SER A 251 7.17 5.81 5.46
CA SER A 251 8.44 5.25 5.00
C SER A 251 8.45 3.75 5.29
N MET A 252 8.68 2.92 4.27
CA MET A 252 8.62 1.46 4.41
C MET A 252 9.84 0.76 3.82
N SER A 253 10.31 -0.28 4.51
CA SER A 253 11.44 -1.09 4.05
C SER A 253 11.48 -2.45 4.75
N ASN A 254 12.14 -3.42 4.11
CA ASN A 254 12.59 -4.67 4.70
C ASN A 254 11.53 -5.43 5.53
N CYS A 255 10.32 -5.58 5.01
CA CYS A 255 9.31 -6.48 5.58
C CYS A 255 9.55 -7.92 5.11
N GLN A 256 9.04 -8.90 5.85
CA GLN A 256 9.27 -10.31 5.52
C GLN A 256 8.52 -10.76 4.27
N ASP A 257 7.37 -10.15 3.95
CA ASP A 257 6.66 -10.29 2.68
C ASP A 257 6.44 -8.91 2.03
N GLY A 258 5.22 -8.53 1.65
CA GLY A 258 4.91 -7.27 1.00
C GLY A 258 5.12 -6.03 1.88
N LEU A 259 5.25 -4.86 1.26
CA LEU A 259 5.21 -3.61 2.01
C LEU A 259 3.76 -3.16 2.21
N ILE A 260 2.96 -3.11 1.13
CA ILE A 260 1.51 -2.83 1.20
C ILE A 260 0.78 -3.76 0.25
N ASP A 261 -0.06 -4.63 0.78
CA ASP A 261 -0.89 -5.52 0.01
C ASP A 261 -2.38 -5.16 0.16
N ALA A 262 -3.15 -5.24 -0.93
CA ALA A 262 -4.58 -4.99 -0.94
C ALA A 262 -5.29 -6.11 -1.70
N VAL A 263 -6.19 -6.82 -1.02
CA VAL A 263 -6.84 -8.02 -1.52
C VAL A 263 -8.33 -8.07 -1.12
N GLU A 264 -9.06 -9.08 -1.56
CA GLU A 264 -10.46 -9.35 -1.19
C GLU A 264 -11.40 -8.17 -1.49
N ALA A 265 -11.36 -7.69 -2.73
CA ALA A 265 -12.20 -6.58 -3.19
C ALA A 265 -11.98 -5.26 -2.43
N SER A 266 -10.83 -5.07 -1.80
CA SER A 266 -10.46 -3.80 -1.18
C SER A 266 -10.49 -2.66 -2.19
N THR A 267 -11.19 -1.55 -1.88
CA THR A 267 -11.41 -0.50 -2.87
C THR A 267 -11.47 0.90 -2.24
N ALA A 268 -11.48 1.94 -3.06
CA ALA A 268 -11.44 3.33 -2.64
C ALA A 268 -10.18 3.62 -1.78
N ILE A 269 -9.01 3.25 -2.31
CA ILE A 269 -7.72 3.36 -1.63
C ILE A 269 -6.87 4.44 -2.29
N THR A 270 -6.19 5.24 -1.49
CA THR A 270 -5.09 6.11 -1.92
C THR A 270 -3.84 5.84 -1.11
N ILE A 271 -2.72 5.63 -1.80
CA ILE A 271 -1.38 5.55 -1.22
C ILE A 271 -0.59 6.71 -1.81
N SER A 272 -0.23 7.67 -0.98
CA SER A 272 0.40 8.92 -1.44
C SER A 272 1.59 9.34 -0.59
N ASN A 273 2.51 10.07 -1.21
CA ASN A 273 3.68 10.65 -0.52
C ASN A 273 4.50 9.62 0.29
N CYS A 274 4.43 8.34 -0.03
CA CYS A 274 5.17 7.30 0.68
C CYS A 274 6.56 7.08 0.06
N HIS A 275 7.48 6.58 0.87
CA HIS A 275 8.82 6.21 0.44
C HIS A 275 9.07 4.72 0.70
N PHE A 276 9.33 3.98 -0.36
CA PHE A 276 9.62 2.55 -0.35
C PHE A 276 11.07 2.32 -0.76
N THR A 277 11.82 1.54 0.00
CA THR A 277 13.24 1.29 -0.27
C THR A 277 13.74 0.01 0.44
N LYS A 278 14.91 -0.49 0.04
CA LYS A 278 15.62 -1.60 0.73
C LYS A 278 14.70 -2.79 1.02
N HIS A 279 14.06 -3.32 -0.02
CA HIS A 279 13.17 -4.47 0.07
C HIS A 279 13.52 -5.47 -1.04
N ASN A 280 14.77 -5.95 -1.01
CA ASN A 280 15.36 -6.84 -1.98
C ASN A 280 16.14 -8.00 -1.35
N GLU A 281 16.14 -8.11 -0.02
CA GLU A 281 16.82 -9.21 0.65
C GLU A 281 16.05 -10.52 0.41
N VAL A 282 16.77 -11.54 -0.01
CA VAL A 282 16.23 -12.89 -0.17
C VAL A 282 16.25 -13.56 1.18
N ASN A 283 15.12 -13.69 1.83
CA ASN A 283 15.01 -14.49 3.05
C ASN A 283 15.10 -15.98 2.67
N TYR A 284 16.21 -16.60 2.96
CA TYR A 284 16.38 -18.04 2.83
C TYR A 284 15.59 -18.73 3.94
N LEU A 285 14.44 -19.31 3.63
CA LEU A 285 13.78 -20.24 4.52
C LEU A 285 14.62 -21.52 4.57
N GLN A 286 15.41 -21.72 5.63
CA GLN A 286 15.92 -23.04 5.96
C GLN A 286 14.71 -23.89 6.35
N ILE A 287 14.26 -24.76 5.46
CA ILE A 287 13.37 -25.85 5.84
C ILE A 287 14.24 -26.80 6.69
N PRO A 288 13.89 -27.03 7.98
CA PRO A 288 14.62 -28.03 8.78
C PRO A 288 14.59 -29.34 7.99
N SER A 289 15.74 -29.87 7.68
CA SER A 289 15.89 -31.10 6.93
C SER A 289 15.11 -32.23 7.61
N LEU A 290 14.03 -32.68 6.99
CA LEU A 290 13.61 -34.08 7.17
C LEU A 290 14.88 -34.92 6.93
N LYS A 291 15.19 -35.81 7.88
CA LYS A 291 16.34 -36.73 7.81
C LYS A 291 16.20 -37.62 6.58
N PHE A 292 16.75 -37.15 5.46
CA PHE A 292 16.97 -37.97 4.26
C PHE A 292 18.42 -38.47 4.26
N PRO A 293 18.69 -39.68 3.75
CA PRO A 293 20.04 -40.22 3.64
C PRO A 293 20.95 -39.31 2.85
N LEU A 294 22.26 -39.39 3.14
CA LEU A 294 23.33 -38.44 2.79
C LEU A 294 23.57 -38.14 1.30
N GLU A 295 22.85 -38.72 0.37
CA GLU A 295 23.16 -38.61 -1.08
C GLU A 295 22.26 -37.63 -1.89
N THR A 296 21.28 -36.99 -1.28
CA THR A 296 20.46 -35.96 -1.95
C THR A 296 20.31 -34.71 -1.11
N LYS A 297 21.39 -34.02 -0.88
CA LYS A 297 21.36 -32.63 -0.41
C LYS A 297 20.94 -31.70 -1.55
N SER A 298 19.80 -31.92 -2.17
CA SER A 298 19.09 -30.90 -2.90
C SER A 298 18.49 -29.96 -1.88
N LEU A 299 19.25 -28.95 -1.55
CA LEU A 299 18.78 -27.79 -0.81
C LEU A 299 17.67 -27.15 -1.64
N ILE A 300 16.40 -27.48 -1.37
CA ILE A 300 15.28 -26.77 -1.99
C ILE A 300 15.24 -25.38 -1.36
N PHE A 301 15.95 -24.45 -1.98
CA PHE A 301 15.84 -23.05 -1.64
C PHE A 301 14.49 -22.53 -2.19
N VAL A 302 13.50 -22.37 -1.37
CA VAL A 302 12.34 -21.57 -1.72
C VAL A 302 12.77 -20.12 -1.65
N LEU A 303 13.14 -19.58 -2.79
CA LEU A 303 13.37 -18.15 -2.97
C LEU A 303 12.03 -17.43 -2.79
N LYS A 304 11.74 -16.90 -1.60
CA LYS A 304 10.64 -15.98 -1.43
C LYS A 304 11.04 -14.66 -2.14
N LEU A 305 10.46 -14.44 -3.31
CA LEU A 305 10.69 -13.21 -4.08
C LEU A 305 9.94 -12.08 -3.39
N LEU A 306 10.68 -11.21 -2.71
CA LEU A 306 10.11 -10.03 -2.04
C LEU A 306 9.39 -9.13 -3.05
N GLN A 307 8.20 -8.72 -2.68
CA GLN A 307 7.27 -7.91 -3.47
C GLN A 307 6.97 -6.61 -2.75
N VAL A 308 6.87 -5.50 -3.48
CA VAL A 308 6.60 -4.20 -2.85
C VAL A 308 5.11 -4.07 -2.55
N MET A 309 4.25 -4.34 -3.54
CA MET A 309 2.79 -4.23 -3.41
C MET A 309 2.08 -5.28 -4.25
N LEU A 310 1.11 -5.95 -3.66
CA LEU A 310 0.20 -6.86 -4.34
C LEU A 310 -1.23 -6.33 -4.26
N PHE A 311 -1.86 -6.12 -5.42
CA PHE A 311 -3.25 -5.71 -5.51
C PHE A 311 -4.05 -6.79 -6.23
N GLY A 312 -4.87 -7.51 -5.47
CA GLY A 312 -5.61 -8.70 -5.89
C GLY A 312 -4.98 -10.00 -5.40
N ALA A 313 -5.77 -10.83 -4.70
CA ALA A 313 -5.33 -12.01 -3.98
C ALA A 313 -4.80 -13.10 -4.93
N SER A 314 -5.61 -13.53 -5.89
CA SER A 314 -5.26 -14.58 -6.84
C SER A 314 -5.89 -14.34 -8.23
N ASP A 315 -5.44 -15.12 -9.21
CA ASP A 315 -6.00 -15.08 -10.56
C ASP A 315 -7.48 -15.58 -10.57
N SER A 316 -7.87 -16.39 -9.61
CA SER A 316 -9.26 -16.85 -9.44
C SER A 316 -10.16 -15.88 -8.68
N SER A 317 -9.59 -14.88 -8.00
CA SER A 317 -10.32 -13.91 -7.17
C SER A 317 -11.01 -12.83 -8.01
N SER A 318 -11.99 -13.20 -8.85
CA SER A 318 -12.70 -12.26 -9.74
C SER A 318 -13.45 -11.14 -8.98
N GLY A 319 -13.73 -11.33 -7.68
CA GLY A 319 -14.27 -10.28 -6.79
C GLY A 319 -13.38 -9.05 -6.71
N ASP A 320 -12.09 -9.18 -6.95
CA ASP A 320 -11.12 -8.08 -6.97
C ASP A 320 -11.29 -7.13 -8.16
N SER A 321 -12.19 -7.44 -9.11
CA SER A 321 -12.54 -6.57 -10.25
C SER A 321 -13.06 -5.19 -9.85
N ILE A 322 -13.60 -5.03 -8.64
CA ILE A 322 -14.07 -3.74 -8.11
C ILE A 322 -12.97 -2.92 -7.41
N MET A 323 -11.76 -3.43 -7.31
CA MET A 323 -10.66 -2.72 -6.68
C MET A 323 -10.32 -1.43 -7.45
N GLN A 324 -10.21 -0.32 -6.74
CA GLN A 324 -9.83 0.98 -7.28
C GLN A 324 -8.81 1.64 -6.35
N ILE A 325 -7.58 1.79 -6.86
CA ILE A 325 -6.44 2.24 -6.07
C ILE A 325 -5.73 3.38 -6.80
N THR A 326 -5.41 4.44 -6.07
CA THR A 326 -4.53 5.53 -6.54
C THR A 326 -3.19 5.43 -5.85
N LEU A 327 -2.11 5.43 -6.64
CA LEU A 327 -0.73 5.64 -6.21
C LEU A 327 -0.29 7.03 -6.69
N ALA A 328 -0.02 7.97 -5.77
CA ALA A 328 0.31 9.33 -6.15
C ALA A 328 1.47 9.91 -5.34
N PHE A 329 2.42 10.56 -6.00
CA PHE A 329 3.55 11.27 -5.36
C PHE A 329 4.44 10.37 -4.50
N ASN A 330 4.46 9.06 -4.75
CA ASN A 330 5.31 8.12 -4.03
C ASN A 330 6.72 8.09 -4.63
N HIS A 331 7.70 7.80 -3.80
CA HIS A 331 9.04 7.49 -4.22
C HIS A 331 9.35 6.01 -4.00
N PHE A 332 9.42 5.26 -5.08
CA PHE A 332 9.95 3.90 -5.13
C PHE A 332 11.46 3.99 -5.33
N GLY A 333 12.19 3.98 -4.22
CA GLY A 333 13.64 4.20 -4.17
C GLY A 333 14.47 2.95 -4.47
N GLN A 334 15.73 2.99 -4.05
CA GLN A 334 16.69 1.93 -4.33
C GLN A 334 16.40 0.65 -3.50
N GLY A 335 16.81 -0.49 -4.07
CA GLY A 335 16.68 -1.78 -3.40
C GLY A 335 15.26 -2.32 -3.42
N LEU A 336 14.50 -2.03 -4.46
CA LEU A 336 13.19 -2.64 -4.72
C LEU A 336 13.30 -3.60 -5.89
N ARG A 337 12.79 -4.82 -5.73
CA ARG A 337 12.96 -5.86 -6.74
C ARG A 337 11.90 -5.78 -7.83
N GLN A 338 10.61 -5.82 -7.46
CA GLN A 338 9.48 -5.91 -8.38
C GLN A 338 8.16 -5.54 -7.72
N ARG A 339 7.09 -5.45 -8.52
CA ARG A 339 5.71 -5.27 -8.05
C ARG A 339 5.47 -3.93 -7.35
N MET A 340 5.64 -2.87 -8.09
CA MET A 340 5.38 -1.50 -7.62
C MET A 340 4.22 -0.81 -8.39
N PRO A 341 3.04 -1.40 -8.49
CA PRO A 341 2.53 -2.63 -7.90
C PRO A 341 2.54 -3.84 -8.85
N ARG A 342 2.17 -5.04 -8.36
CA ARG A 342 1.55 -6.11 -9.15
C ARG A 342 0.04 -6.04 -8.99
N VAL A 343 -0.70 -6.06 -10.10
CA VAL A 343 -2.15 -5.90 -10.11
C VAL A 343 -2.83 -7.14 -10.71
N ARG A 344 -3.80 -7.68 -10.02
CA ARG A 344 -4.75 -8.65 -10.55
C ARG A 344 -6.13 -8.06 -10.50
N TRP A 345 -6.83 -8.03 -11.64
CA TRP A 345 -8.14 -7.41 -11.73
C TRP A 345 -8.13 -5.88 -11.43
N GLY A 346 -9.28 -5.27 -11.33
CA GLY A 346 -9.45 -3.90 -10.84
C GLY A 346 -8.81 -2.78 -11.67
N PHE A 347 -8.76 -1.60 -11.07
CA PHE A 347 -8.26 -0.38 -11.68
C PHE A 347 -7.21 0.29 -10.80
N VAL A 348 -6.02 0.54 -11.35
CA VAL A 348 -4.95 1.29 -10.67
C VAL A 348 -4.60 2.55 -11.44
N HIS A 349 -4.66 3.69 -10.76
CA HIS A 349 -4.15 4.97 -11.23
C HIS A 349 -2.81 5.27 -10.57
N ALA A 350 -1.72 5.08 -11.30
CA ALA A 350 -0.37 5.47 -10.89
C ALA A 350 -0.04 6.84 -11.48
N VAL A 351 0.10 7.88 -10.67
CA VAL A 351 0.24 9.26 -11.14
C VAL A 351 1.33 10.03 -10.39
N ASN A 352 2.23 10.63 -11.15
CA ASN A 352 3.32 11.46 -10.66
C ASN A 352 4.18 10.80 -9.56
N ASN A 353 4.41 9.49 -9.67
CA ASN A 353 5.34 8.75 -8.80
C ASN A 353 6.76 8.73 -9.40
N ASP A 354 7.72 8.54 -8.53
CA ASP A 354 9.13 8.40 -8.85
C ASP A 354 9.59 6.96 -8.68
N TYR A 355 9.97 6.30 -9.77
CA TYR A 355 10.48 4.93 -9.77
C TYR A 355 11.98 4.94 -10.05
N THR A 356 12.77 4.67 -9.02
CA THR A 356 14.22 4.70 -9.09
C THR A 356 14.81 3.31 -8.86
N HIS A 357 15.43 2.74 -9.91
CA HIS A 357 16.21 1.51 -9.86
C HIS A 357 15.48 0.26 -9.34
N TRP A 358 14.42 -0.16 -10.01
CA TRP A 358 13.90 -1.53 -9.81
C TRP A 358 14.93 -2.59 -10.26
N LEU A 359 14.86 -3.81 -9.72
CA LEU A 359 15.82 -4.87 -10.08
C LEU A 359 15.31 -5.81 -11.19
N MET A 360 13.99 -5.99 -11.31
CA MET A 360 13.36 -6.84 -12.33
C MET A 360 12.40 -6.06 -13.22
N TYR A 361 11.36 -5.48 -12.65
CA TYR A 361 10.37 -4.63 -13.35
C TYR A 361 9.66 -3.72 -12.32
N ALA A 362 9.02 -2.64 -12.79
CA ALA A 362 8.30 -1.75 -11.90
C ALA A 362 6.83 -2.19 -11.74
N ILE A 363 6.05 -2.26 -12.80
CA ILE A 363 4.60 -2.52 -12.76
C ILE A 363 4.32 -3.88 -13.39
N GLY A 364 3.68 -4.77 -12.65
CA GLY A 364 3.31 -6.09 -13.13
C GLY A 364 1.82 -6.37 -13.04
N GLY A 365 1.39 -7.49 -13.63
CA GLY A 365 0.01 -7.93 -13.48
C GLY A 365 -0.38 -9.18 -14.24
N SER A 366 -1.57 -9.69 -13.86
CA SER A 366 -2.28 -10.78 -14.52
C SER A 366 -3.80 -10.54 -14.42
N MET A 367 -4.63 -11.27 -15.15
CA MET A 367 -6.10 -11.26 -15.05
C MET A 367 -6.79 -9.90 -15.28
N HIS A 368 -6.59 -9.33 -16.48
CA HIS A 368 -7.34 -8.17 -16.99
C HIS A 368 -7.34 -6.87 -16.15
N PRO A 369 -6.27 -6.50 -15.44
CA PRO A 369 -6.25 -5.23 -14.73
C PRO A 369 -6.27 -4.06 -15.70
N THR A 370 -6.88 -2.94 -15.27
CA THR A 370 -6.72 -1.66 -15.94
C THR A 370 -5.66 -0.85 -15.20
N ILE A 371 -4.59 -0.47 -15.89
CA ILE A 371 -3.50 0.34 -15.33
C ILE A 371 -3.38 1.64 -16.13
N LEU A 372 -3.59 2.74 -15.45
CA LEU A 372 -3.38 4.07 -15.98
C LEU A 372 -2.14 4.70 -15.33
N SER A 373 -1.03 4.73 -16.08
CA SER A 373 0.23 5.38 -15.69
C SER A 373 0.24 6.79 -16.26
N GLN A 374 0.36 7.80 -15.41
CA GLN A 374 0.31 9.20 -15.84
C GLN A 374 1.39 10.06 -15.18
N GLY A 375 2.26 10.65 -16.01
CA GLY A 375 3.24 11.63 -15.57
C GLY A 375 4.21 11.10 -14.50
N ASN A 376 4.47 9.81 -14.46
CA ASN A 376 5.47 9.20 -13.60
C ASN A 376 6.88 9.40 -14.16
N ARG A 377 7.91 9.23 -13.34
CA ARG A 377 9.30 9.15 -13.76
C ARG A 377 9.79 7.72 -13.53
N PHE A 378 10.30 7.09 -14.59
CA PHE A 378 10.86 5.75 -14.55
C PHE A 378 12.34 5.80 -14.89
N ILE A 379 13.21 5.53 -13.93
CA ILE A 379 14.66 5.46 -14.12
C ILE A 379 15.05 3.98 -14.08
N ALA A 380 15.29 3.39 -15.24
CA ALA A 380 15.65 1.98 -15.33
C ALA A 380 17.03 1.71 -14.69
N PRO A 381 17.23 0.49 -14.15
CA PRO A 381 18.54 0.07 -13.63
C PRO A 381 19.59 0.01 -14.75
N PRO A 382 20.89 -0.06 -14.41
CA PRO A 382 21.94 -0.29 -15.42
C PRO A 382 21.78 -1.61 -16.18
N ASN A 383 21.20 -2.64 -15.57
CA ASN A 383 20.98 -3.96 -16.18
C ASN A 383 20.15 -3.86 -17.46
N ALA A 384 20.74 -4.28 -18.59
CA ALA A 384 20.10 -4.24 -19.92
C ALA A 384 18.83 -5.09 -20.00
N ASN A 385 18.73 -6.17 -19.21
CA ASN A 385 17.59 -7.10 -19.20
C ASN A 385 16.44 -6.63 -18.32
N ALA A 386 16.56 -5.49 -17.62
CA ALA A 386 15.56 -4.95 -16.72
C ALA A 386 15.13 -3.52 -17.11
N LYS A 387 15.13 -3.19 -18.40
CA LYS A 387 14.73 -1.86 -18.90
C LYS A 387 13.22 -1.70 -18.99
N GLU A 388 12.49 -2.80 -19.17
CA GLU A 388 11.04 -2.76 -19.26
C GLU A 388 10.40 -2.39 -17.91
N VAL A 389 9.52 -1.39 -17.92
CA VAL A 389 8.71 -0.97 -16.77
C VAL A 389 7.65 -2.03 -16.43
N THR A 390 7.08 -2.64 -17.49
CA THR A 390 5.91 -3.52 -17.41
C THR A 390 6.27 -5.00 -17.38
N LYS A 391 5.45 -5.82 -16.69
CA LYS A 391 5.55 -7.28 -16.73
C LYS A 391 4.18 -7.94 -16.65
N ARG A 392 3.85 -8.77 -17.64
CA ARG A 392 2.60 -9.54 -17.68
C ARG A 392 2.92 -10.99 -17.44
N ASP A 393 2.95 -11.36 -16.14
CA ASP A 393 3.34 -12.70 -15.73
C ASP A 393 2.29 -13.74 -16.18
N TYR A 394 2.79 -14.83 -16.74
CA TYR A 394 2.04 -16.05 -17.08
C TYR A 394 0.90 -15.90 -18.11
N ALA A 395 0.73 -14.74 -18.72
CA ALA A 395 -0.25 -14.55 -19.78
C ALA A 395 0.44 -14.46 -21.16
N PRO A 396 -0.01 -15.20 -22.18
CA PRO A 396 0.47 -15.05 -23.55
C PRO A 396 0.01 -13.72 -24.14
N GLU A 397 0.71 -13.22 -25.15
CA GLU A 397 0.38 -11.95 -25.79
C GLU A 397 -1.04 -11.92 -26.36
N SER A 398 -1.53 -13.03 -26.90
CA SER A 398 -2.91 -13.17 -27.39
C SER A 398 -3.97 -12.81 -26.34
N VAL A 399 -3.64 -12.97 -25.06
CA VAL A 399 -4.50 -12.66 -23.92
C VAL A 399 -4.29 -11.23 -23.43
N TRP A 400 -3.01 -10.89 -23.05
CA TRP A 400 -2.75 -9.61 -22.41
C TRP A 400 -2.85 -8.41 -23.34
N LYS A 401 -2.75 -8.56 -24.65
CA LYS A 401 -2.97 -7.46 -25.61
C LYS A 401 -4.32 -6.77 -25.46
N ASN A 402 -5.30 -7.44 -24.85
CA ASN A 402 -6.62 -6.88 -24.58
C ASN A 402 -6.74 -6.15 -23.24
N TRP A 403 -5.73 -6.26 -22.34
CA TRP A 403 -5.72 -5.58 -21.06
C TRP A 403 -5.42 -4.09 -21.26
N VAL A 404 -6.10 -3.22 -20.52
CA VAL A 404 -5.98 -1.78 -20.71
C VAL A 404 -4.85 -1.23 -19.85
N TRP A 405 -3.64 -1.22 -20.41
CA TRP A 405 -2.45 -0.62 -19.77
C TRP A 405 -1.99 0.57 -20.61
N LYS A 406 -2.00 1.77 -20.01
CA LYS A 406 -1.69 3.02 -20.69
C LYS A 406 -0.64 3.84 -19.96
N SER A 407 0.28 4.44 -20.72
CA SER A 407 1.29 5.37 -20.27
C SER A 407 1.05 6.74 -20.92
N GLN A 408 0.90 7.78 -20.11
CA GLN A 408 0.59 9.13 -20.59
C GLN A 408 1.47 10.17 -19.89
N GLY A 409 2.33 10.83 -20.64
CA GLY A 409 3.22 11.86 -20.11
C GLY A 409 4.28 11.37 -19.12
N ASP A 410 4.52 10.07 -19.08
CA ASP A 410 5.57 9.46 -18.27
C ASP A 410 6.96 9.82 -18.82
N LEU A 411 7.93 10.02 -17.93
CA LEU A 411 9.33 10.29 -18.28
C LEU A 411 10.13 9.01 -18.16
N MET A 412 10.56 8.48 -19.29
CA MET A 412 11.40 7.28 -19.40
C MET A 412 12.87 7.66 -19.44
N MET A 413 13.65 7.15 -18.48
CA MET A 413 15.08 7.47 -18.33
C MET A 413 15.93 6.18 -18.32
N ASN A 414 17.19 6.32 -18.72
CA ASN A 414 18.17 5.22 -18.77
C ASN A 414 17.70 4.01 -19.59
N GLY A 415 17.01 4.27 -20.70
CA GLY A 415 16.48 3.22 -21.59
C GLY A 415 15.23 2.50 -21.06
N ALA A 416 14.54 3.07 -20.05
CA ALA A 416 13.23 2.56 -19.62
C ALA A 416 12.23 2.62 -20.78
N PHE A 417 11.30 1.66 -20.83
CA PHE A 417 10.18 1.68 -21.77
C PHE A 417 8.96 0.99 -21.17
N PHE A 418 7.79 1.45 -21.57
CA PHE A 418 6.50 0.92 -21.14
C PHE A 418 5.81 0.22 -22.32
N VAL A 419 5.46 -1.06 -22.17
CA VAL A 419 4.69 -1.79 -23.18
C VAL A 419 3.20 -1.53 -22.95
N GLU A 420 2.57 -0.74 -23.81
CA GLU A 420 1.13 -0.50 -23.75
C GLU A 420 0.32 -1.67 -24.30
N SER A 421 -0.94 -1.77 -23.86
CA SER A 421 -1.88 -2.76 -24.38
C SER A 421 -3.33 -2.26 -24.28
N GLY A 422 -4.27 -3.04 -24.85
CA GLY A 422 -5.68 -2.71 -24.91
C GLY A 422 -6.06 -1.93 -26.18
N ASN A 423 -7.33 -2.03 -26.54
CA ASN A 423 -7.85 -1.39 -27.75
C ASN A 423 -7.67 0.14 -27.65
N PRO A 424 -7.02 0.79 -28.64
CA PRO A 424 -6.88 2.24 -28.69
C PRO A 424 -8.22 2.97 -28.79
N LYS A 425 -9.30 2.30 -29.20
CA LYS A 425 -10.67 2.82 -29.23
C LYS A 425 -11.38 2.77 -27.86
N HIS A 426 -10.79 2.21 -26.80
CA HIS A 426 -11.39 2.34 -25.49
C HIS A 426 -11.42 3.82 -25.09
N ALA A 427 -12.57 4.44 -25.36
CA ALA A 427 -12.91 5.84 -25.07
C ALA A 427 -12.74 6.20 -23.59
N PHE A 428 -12.53 5.16 -22.74
CA PHE A 428 -12.36 5.26 -21.31
C PHE A 428 -11.15 6.10 -20.87
N LEU A 429 -10.05 6.06 -21.64
CA LEU A 429 -8.83 6.80 -21.32
C LEU A 429 -8.50 7.93 -22.29
N LYS A 430 -9.32 8.13 -23.33
CA LYS A 430 -9.21 9.24 -24.30
C LYS A 430 -10.55 9.96 -24.37
N GLY A 431 -10.51 11.27 -24.40
CA GLY A 431 -11.70 12.08 -24.61
C GLY A 431 -11.49 13.51 -24.16
N PRO A 432 -12.33 14.44 -24.64
CA PRO A 432 -12.19 15.87 -24.35
C PRO A 432 -12.24 16.21 -22.86
N ASP A 433 -12.83 15.32 -22.05
CA ASP A 433 -12.93 15.52 -20.60
C ASP A 433 -11.70 15.04 -19.81
N MET A 434 -10.70 14.43 -20.46
CA MET A 434 -9.46 14.03 -19.77
C MET A 434 -8.49 15.21 -19.70
N ILE A 435 -8.21 15.64 -18.48
CA ILE A 435 -7.17 16.62 -18.20
C ILE A 435 -5.83 15.92 -18.27
N ASN A 436 -4.89 16.50 -19.00
CA ASN A 436 -3.53 15.98 -19.08
C ASN A 436 -2.87 16.00 -17.71
N SER A 437 -2.30 14.88 -17.31
CA SER A 437 -1.42 14.81 -16.15
C SER A 437 -0.20 15.72 -16.34
N LYS A 438 0.43 16.14 -15.25
CA LYS A 438 1.73 16.82 -15.39
C LYS A 438 2.76 15.84 -15.88
N PRO A 439 3.62 16.26 -16.84
CA PRO A 439 4.72 15.42 -17.34
C PRO A 439 5.61 14.91 -16.21
N GLY A 440 6.20 13.73 -16.39
CA GLY A 440 7.11 13.12 -15.43
C GLY A 440 8.34 13.96 -15.05
N SER A 441 8.65 15.00 -15.83
CA SER A 441 9.69 15.98 -15.50
C SER A 441 9.41 16.79 -14.22
N PHE A 442 8.15 16.86 -13.77
CA PHE A 442 7.78 17.51 -12.50
C PHE A 442 7.92 16.59 -11.28
N VAL A 443 8.10 15.29 -11.49
CA VAL A 443 8.07 14.27 -10.44
C VAL A 443 9.10 14.53 -9.34
N SER A 444 10.34 14.89 -9.69
CA SER A 444 11.38 15.16 -8.70
C SER A 444 11.01 16.28 -7.72
N SER A 445 10.18 17.22 -8.15
CA SER A 445 9.63 18.27 -7.29
C SER A 445 8.44 17.75 -6.48
N LEU A 446 7.49 17.04 -7.13
CA LEU A 446 6.26 16.58 -6.52
C LEU A 446 6.49 15.51 -5.43
N THR A 447 7.52 14.67 -5.59
CA THR A 447 7.88 13.58 -4.66
C THR A 447 9.00 13.93 -3.69
N ARG A 448 9.46 15.19 -3.68
CA ARG A 448 10.62 15.63 -2.90
C ARG A 448 10.53 15.28 -1.41
N PHE A 449 9.34 15.25 -0.88
CA PHE A 449 9.06 15.00 0.54
C PHE A 449 8.32 13.70 0.79
N SER A 450 8.42 12.73 -0.13
CA SER A 450 7.85 11.40 0.09
C SER A 450 8.50 10.70 1.27
N GLY A 451 7.69 9.98 2.04
CA GLY A 451 8.06 9.33 3.29
C GLY A 451 7.71 10.16 4.53
N SER A 452 8.04 9.62 5.68
CA SER A 452 7.77 10.24 6.97
C SER A 452 8.49 11.57 7.12
N LEU A 453 7.77 12.57 7.63
CA LEU A 453 8.20 13.96 7.76
C LEU A 453 8.68 14.28 9.18
N ASN A 454 9.64 15.18 9.28
CA ASN A 454 10.10 15.78 10.54
C ASN A 454 9.29 17.05 10.88
N CYS A 455 8.00 16.89 11.15
CA CYS A 455 7.15 18.01 11.51
C CYS A 455 7.46 18.52 12.93
N ILE A 456 7.57 19.83 13.07
CA ILE A 456 7.78 20.50 14.37
C ILE A 456 6.55 21.33 14.69
N GLU A 457 5.96 21.13 15.87
CA GLU A 457 4.80 21.89 16.33
C GLU A 457 5.10 23.39 16.35
N GLY A 458 4.16 24.20 15.87
CA GLY A 458 4.32 25.64 15.76
C GLY A 458 5.10 26.12 14.53
N LYS A 459 5.51 25.20 13.64
CA LYS A 459 6.16 25.54 12.35
C LYS A 459 5.43 24.81 11.21
N PRO A 460 5.46 25.37 9.97
CA PRO A 460 5.06 24.60 8.78
C PRO A 460 5.80 23.26 8.73
N CYS A 461 5.10 22.22 8.40
CA CYS A 461 5.71 20.93 8.22
C CYS A 461 6.23 20.80 6.78
#